data_ba1b92e6d416455ac501a68760a0a882
#
_entry.id   ba1b92e6d416455ac501a68760a0a882
#
_cell.length_a   1.000
_cell.length_b   1.000
_cell.length_c   1.000
_cell.angle_alpha   90.00
_cell.angle_beta   90.00
_cell.angle_gamma   90.00
#
_symmetry.space_group_name_H-M   'P 1'
#
loop_
_entity.id
_entity.type
_entity.pdbx_description
1 polymer ?
#
loop_
_entity_poly.entity_id
_entity_poly.type
_entity_poly.pdbx_seq_one_letter_code
_entity_poly.pdbx_strand_id
1 'polypeptide(L)'
;MGVHLTLDMAGQAKFGPDVEWLEIDAEDQIDYTVDVKRGEGFYSAVRQYWPGLKEGSLQADYSGVRAKIVPSNNSAGDFSFNGPEQHHLQGLFNLYGFESPGLTSSLSIAQYLERLIKSSL
;
A
#
# COMPACT_ATOMS: atom_id res chain seq x y z
N MET A 1 -6.30 -8.90 5.10
CA MET A 1 -6.13 -8.68 3.65
C MET A 1 -5.87 -10.04 3.02
N GLY A 2 -6.50 -10.36 1.87
CA GLY A 2 -6.30 -11.68 1.24
C GLY A 2 -5.03 -11.71 0.38
N VAL A 3 -4.46 -12.90 0.18
CA VAL A 3 -3.35 -13.11 -0.75
C VAL A 3 -3.90 -13.12 -2.17
N HIS A 4 -3.39 -12.21 -3.01
CA HIS A 4 -3.81 -12.06 -4.40
C HIS A 4 -2.80 -12.71 -5.34
N LEU A 5 -3.28 -13.18 -6.49
CA LEU A 5 -2.44 -13.54 -7.63
C LEU A 5 -2.27 -12.32 -8.54
N THR A 6 -1.05 -12.03 -8.90
CA THR A 6 -0.71 -11.05 -9.93
C THR A 6 0.24 -11.69 -10.93
N LEU A 7 0.06 -11.41 -12.22
CA LEU A 7 1.02 -11.79 -13.25
C LEU A 7 1.94 -10.60 -13.53
N ASP A 8 3.24 -10.83 -13.54
CA ASP A 8 4.19 -9.82 -13.96
C ASP A 8 4.28 -9.72 -15.50
N MET A 9 5.08 -8.78 -16.01
CA MET A 9 5.25 -8.57 -17.45
C MET A 9 5.89 -9.76 -18.17
N ALA A 10 6.56 -10.66 -17.45
CA ALA A 10 7.11 -11.90 -18.00
C ALA A 10 6.13 -13.09 -17.91
N GLY A 11 4.93 -12.86 -17.35
CA GLY A 11 3.91 -13.88 -17.16
C GLY A 11 4.13 -14.77 -15.92
N GLN A 12 5.03 -14.39 -15.02
CA GLN A 12 5.25 -15.12 -13.77
C GLN A 12 4.16 -14.79 -12.76
N ALA A 13 3.69 -15.81 -12.04
CA ALA A 13 2.72 -15.65 -10.97
C ALA A 13 3.39 -15.15 -9.69
N LYS A 14 2.88 -14.05 -9.15
CA LYS A 14 3.29 -13.47 -7.86
C LYS A 14 2.12 -13.48 -6.90
N PHE A 15 2.40 -13.78 -5.65
CA PHE A 15 1.41 -13.86 -4.58
C PHE A 15 1.75 -12.84 -3.49
N GLY A 16 0.73 -12.17 -3.00
CA GLY A 16 0.87 -11.16 -1.96
C GLY A 16 -0.42 -10.37 -1.72
N PRO A 17 -0.34 -9.39 -0.86
CA PRO A 17 0.76 -9.13 0.07
C PRO A 17 0.71 -9.96 1.34
N ASP A 18 1.84 -10.07 2.01
CA ASP A 18 1.93 -10.26 3.44
C ASP A 18 2.25 -8.90 4.08
N VAL A 19 1.71 -8.60 5.25
CA VAL A 19 1.79 -7.27 5.86
C VAL A 19 2.12 -7.39 7.33
N GLU A 20 3.07 -6.57 7.79
CA GLU A 20 3.30 -6.33 9.21
C GLU A 20 3.50 -4.84 9.47
N TRP A 21 3.20 -4.41 10.69
CA TRP A 21 3.47 -3.05 11.14
C TRP A 21 4.90 -2.96 11.64
N LEU A 22 5.60 -1.91 11.19
CA LEU A 22 6.93 -1.60 11.69
C LEU A 22 6.78 -0.61 12.84
N GLU A 23 7.39 -0.95 13.98
CA GLU A 23 7.55 -0.05 15.12
C GLU A 23 9.00 0.46 15.09
N ILE A 24 9.21 1.57 14.40
CA ILE A 24 10.51 2.20 14.19
C ILE A 24 10.41 3.69 14.52
N ASP A 25 11.49 4.24 15.02
CA ASP A 25 11.59 5.66 15.37
C ASP A 25 12.20 6.50 14.25
N ALA A 26 12.89 5.87 13.29
CA ALA A 26 13.56 6.54 12.19
C ALA A 26 13.59 5.68 10.92
N GLU A 27 13.66 6.34 9.76
CA GLU A 27 13.62 5.68 8.44
C GLU A 27 14.83 4.75 8.19
N ASP A 28 15.98 5.04 8.79
CA ASP A 28 17.19 4.23 8.69
C ASP A 28 17.10 2.86 9.39
N GLN A 29 16.05 2.65 10.20
CA GLN A 29 15.74 1.38 10.86
C GLN A 29 14.91 0.44 9.99
N ILE A 30 14.51 0.85 8.78
CA ILE A 30 13.71 0.01 7.89
C ILE A 30 14.57 -1.11 7.33
N ASP A 31 14.21 -2.36 7.67
CA ASP A 31 14.79 -3.56 7.07
C ASP A 31 13.92 -4.04 5.91
N TYR A 32 14.47 -4.04 4.71
CA TYR A 32 13.83 -4.54 3.49
C TYR A 32 14.12 -6.01 3.23
N THR A 33 14.79 -6.70 4.13
CA THR A 33 15.06 -8.14 4.00
C THR A 33 13.74 -8.92 4.05
N VAL A 34 13.55 -9.80 3.06
CA VAL A 34 12.37 -10.68 3.03
C VAL A 34 12.61 -11.89 3.91
N ASP A 35 11.79 -12.07 4.94
CA ASP A 35 11.80 -13.30 5.73
C ASP A 35 11.14 -14.44 4.94
N VAL A 36 11.96 -15.36 4.43
CA VAL A 36 11.52 -16.49 3.62
C VAL A 36 10.50 -17.38 4.35
N LYS A 37 10.57 -17.47 5.68
CA LYS A 37 9.66 -18.28 6.49
C LYS A 37 8.21 -17.81 6.42
N ARG A 38 7.99 -16.52 6.18
CA ARG A 38 6.66 -15.94 6.00
C ARG A 38 5.95 -16.49 4.76
N GLY A 39 6.71 -16.99 3.78
CA GLY A 39 6.19 -17.66 2.59
C GLY A 39 5.34 -18.90 2.87
N GLU A 40 5.56 -19.57 3.99
CA GLU A 40 4.78 -20.76 4.38
C GLU A 40 3.28 -20.44 4.55
N GLY A 41 2.96 -19.26 5.05
CA GLY A 41 1.57 -18.81 5.21
C GLY A 41 0.81 -18.67 3.89
N PHE A 42 1.51 -18.45 2.78
CA PHE A 42 0.88 -18.26 1.47
C PHE A 42 0.29 -19.56 0.91
N TYR A 43 0.90 -20.73 1.19
CA TYR A 43 0.42 -22.01 0.65
C TYR A 43 -1.04 -22.29 1.00
N SER A 44 -1.42 -22.08 2.25
CA SER A 44 -2.79 -22.32 2.70
C SER A 44 -3.79 -21.36 2.05
N ALA A 45 -3.43 -20.10 1.92
CA ALA A 45 -4.27 -19.07 1.32
C ALA A 45 -4.41 -19.26 -0.20
N VAL A 46 -3.31 -19.51 -0.90
CA VAL A 46 -3.30 -19.71 -2.36
C VAL A 46 -4.03 -21.00 -2.75
N ARG A 47 -3.87 -22.07 -2.00
CA ARG A 47 -4.54 -23.35 -2.28
C ARG A 47 -6.06 -23.32 -2.17
N GLN A 48 -6.64 -22.28 -1.56
CA GLN A 48 -8.09 -22.08 -1.57
C GLN A 48 -8.62 -21.82 -2.99
N TYR A 49 -7.84 -21.19 -3.86
CA TYR A 49 -8.24 -20.90 -5.24
C TYR A 49 -7.35 -21.58 -6.29
N TRP A 50 -6.15 -22.03 -5.91
CA TRP A 50 -5.26 -22.83 -6.75
C TRP A 50 -4.74 -24.05 -5.99
N PRO A 51 -5.55 -25.13 -5.87
CA PRO A 51 -5.17 -26.34 -5.12
C PRO A 51 -3.91 -27.04 -5.66
N GLY A 52 -3.57 -26.83 -6.94
CA GLY A 52 -2.40 -27.42 -7.60
C GLY A 52 -1.05 -26.80 -7.23
N LEU A 53 -1.00 -25.78 -6.36
CA LEU A 53 0.26 -25.16 -5.93
C LEU A 53 1.14 -26.20 -5.20
N LYS A 54 2.29 -26.51 -5.82
CA LYS A 54 3.22 -27.51 -5.29
C LYS A 54 3.98 -26.97 -4.07
N GLU A 55 4.25 -27.85 -3.12
CA GLU A 55 5.12 -27.54 -1.99
C GLU A 55 6.51 -27.13 -2.46
N GLY A 56 7.14 -26.15 -1.80
CA GLY A 56 8.48 -25.63 -2.13
C GLY A 56 8.57 -24.85 -3.44
N SER A 57 7.43 -24.52 -4.09
CA SER A 57 7.46 -23.76 -5.36
C SER A 57 7.46 -22.25 -5.20
N LEU A 58 7.12 -21.74 -4.01
CA LEU A 58 7.19 -20.30 -3.75
C LEU A 58 8.61 -19.86 -3.47
N GLN A 59 8.98 -18.72 -4.02
CA GLN A 59 10.25 -18.06 -3.80
C GLN A 59 10.01 -16.65 -3.27
N ALA A 60 10.87 -16.20 -2.36
CA ALA A 60 10.84 -14.82 -1.91
C ALA A 60 11.12 -13.87 -3.08
N ASP A 61 10.35 -12.77 -3.14
CA ASP A 61 10.52 -11.76 -4.18
C ASP A 61 11.05 -10.46 -3.53
N TYR A 62 10.19 -9.52 -3.18
CA TYR A 62 10.60 -8.26 -2.58
C TYR A 62 9.69 -7.84 -1.44
N SER A 63 10.19 -6.93 -0.62
CA SER A 63 9.42 -6.18 0.36
C SER A 63 9.34 -4.71 -0.03
N GLY A 64 8.40 -3.99 0.58
CA GLY A 64 8.25 -2.56 0.43
C GLY A 64 7.56 -1.97 1.63
N VAL A 65 7.73 -0.68 1.86
CA VAL A 65 7.08 0.02 2.96
C VAL A 65 5.93 0.85 2.45
N ARG A 66 4.81 0.74 3.15
CA ARG A 66 3.63 1.57 2.92
C ARG A 66 3.43 2.51 4.10
N ALA A 67 3.62 3.80 3.87
CA ALA A 67 3.36 4.81 4.88
C ALA A 67 1.87 4.88 5.21
N LYS A 68 1.55 4.88 6.50
CA LYS A 68 0.20 4.99 7.03
C LYS A 68 0.04 6.29 7.82
N ILE A 69 -1.09 6.95 7.66
CA ILE A 69 -1.46 8.16 8.43
C ILE A 69 -2.34 7.82 9.65
N VAL A 70 -2.62 6.56 9.86
CA VAL A 70 -3.41 6.06 10.99
C VAL A 70 -2.62 5.01 11.75
N PRO A 71 -2.78 4.91 13.08
CA PRO A 71 -2.11 3.89 13.87
C PRO A 71 -2.63 2.48 13.55
N SER A 72 -1.85 1.47 13.94
CA SER A 72 -2.09 0.04 13.64
C SER A 72 -3.42 -0.51 14.15
N ASN A 73 -3.96 0.10 15.21
CA ASN A 73 -5.21 -0.30 15.84
C ASN A 73 -6.46 0.33 15.20
N ASN A 74 -6.30 1.20 14.21
CA ASN A 74 -7.40 1.83 13.51
C ASN A 74 -7.72 1.11 12.20
N SER A 75 -8.97 1.25 11.75
CA SER A 75 -9.38 0.91 10.39
C SER A 75 -8.59 1.74 9.38
N ALA A 76 -8.54 1.30 8.13
CA ALA A 76 -7.87 2.02 7.04
C ALA A 76 -8.26 3.50 7.04
N GLY A 77 -7.28 4.39 6.99
CA GLY A 77 -7.48 5.81 6.80
C GLY A 77 -7.94 6.10 5.36
N ASP A 78 -8.67 7.20 5.19
CA ASP A 78 -9.04 7.70 3.87
C ASP A 78 -8.00 8.68 3.34
N PHE A 79 -8.09 9.05 2.08
CA PHE A 79 -7.29 10.10 1.46
C PHE A 79 -7.53 11.43 2.16
N SER A 80 -6.47 12.11 2.54
CA SER A 80 -6.53 13.39 3.23
C SER A 80 -6.00 14.51 2.34
N PHE A 81 -6.83 15.52 2.13
CA PHE A 81 -6.47 16.74 1.41
C PHE A 81 -6.39 17.89 2.43
N ASN A 82 -5.21 18.49 2.54
CA ASN A 82 -4.95 19.56 3.50
C ASN A 82 -4.55 20.83 2.74
N GLY A 83 -5.41 21.81 2.74
CA GLY A 83 -5.23 23.08 2.03
C GLY A 83 -5.16 24.30 2.96
N PRO A 84 -5.17 25.51 2.38
CA PRO A 84 -5.08 26.76 3.14
C PRO A 84 -6.15 26.94 4.23
N GLU A 85 -7.31 26.33 4.09
CA GLU A 85 -8.36 26.37 5.10
C GLU A 85 -7.96 25.68 6.42
N GLN A 86 -7.08 24.67 6.36
CA GLN A 86 -6.65 23.91 7.52
C GLN A 86 -5.36 24.45 8.14
N HIS A 87 -4.38 24.89 7.34
CA HIS A 87 -3.06 25.28 7.84
C HIS A 87 -2.70 26.73 7.59
N HIS A 88 -3.58 27.53 6.95
CA HIS A 88 -3.44 28.97 6.70
C HIS A 88 -2.23 29.39 5.82
N LEU A 89 -1.65 28.46 5.06
CA LEU A 89 -0.55 28.74 4.13
C LEU A 89 -1.11 28.77 2.71
N GLN A 90 -1.16 29.98 2.12
CA GLN A 90 -1.68 30.15 0.77
C GLN A 90 -0.82 29.42 -0.27
N GLY A 91 -1.48 28.75 -1.22
CA GLY A 91 -0.83 28.03 -2.31
C GLY A 91 -0.23 26.67 -1.96
N LEU A 92 -0.28 26.25 -0.68
CA LEU A 92 0.16 24.92 -0.25
C LEU A 92 -1.03 23.96 -0.19
N PHE A 93 -0.86 22.77 -0.77
CA PHE A 93 -1.81 21.64 -0.67
C PHE A 93 -1.04 20.38 -0.35
N ASN A 94 -1.32 19.77 0.80
CA ASN A 94 -0.74 18.50 1.20
C ASN A 94 -1.72 17.36 0.91
N LEU A 95 -1.18 16.25 0.41
CA LEU A 95 -1.92 15.05 0.09
C LEU A 95 -1.36 13.90 0.92
N TYR A 96 -2.15 13.35 1.86
CA TYR A 96 -1.72 12.29 2.76
C TYR A 96 -2.60 11.04 2.63
N GLY A 97 -2.01 9.87 2.91
CA GLY A 97 -2.73 8.61 2.93
C GLY A 97 -3.10 8.07 1.55
N PHE A 98 -2.45 8.56 0.49
CA PHE A 98 -2.70 8.15 -0.89
C PHE A 98 -2.03 6.81 -1.19
N GLU A 99 -2.58 5.76 -0.62
CA GLU A 99 -2.21 4.38 -0.90
C GLU A 99 -3.21 3.74 -1.89
N SER A 100 -3.37 2.42 -1.89
CA SER A 100 -4.36 1.77 -2.77
C SER A 100 -5.79 2.21 -2.40
N PRO A 101 -6.63 2.67 -3.35
CA PRO A 101 -6.46 2.67 -4.81
C PRO A 101 -5.99 4.01 -5.42
N GLY A 102 -5.07 4.73 -4.83
CA GLY A 102 -4.64 6.08 -5.23
C GLY A 102 -4.27 6.19 -6.72
N LEU A 103 -3.49 5.24 -7.26
CA LEU A 103 -3.11 5.24 -8.66
C LEU A 103 -4.34 5.13 -9.59
N THR A 104 -5.23 4.19 -9.30
CA THR A 104 -6.47 4.02 -10.09
C THR A 104 -7.38 5.24 -10.02
N SER A 105 -7.38 5.94 -8.87
CA SER A 105 -8.20 7.13 -8.63
C SER A 105 -7.53 8.44 -9.05
N SER A 106 -6.30 8.41 -9.55
CA SER A 106 -5.45 9.60 -9.72
C SER A 106 -6.07 10.72 -10.55
N LEU A 107 -6.81 10.39 -11.62
CA LEU A 107 -7.49 11.39 -12.44
C LEU A 107 -8.64 12.09 -11.68
N SER A 108 -9.40 11.33 -10.90
CA SER A 108 -10.47 11.89 -10.06
C SER A 108 -9.91 12.72 -8.90
N ILE A 109 -8.77 12.28 -8.33
CA ILE A 109 -8.03 13.03 -7.31
C ILE A 109 -7.55 14.37 -7.88
N ALA A 110 -6.98 14.38 -9.09
CA ALA A 110 -6.53 15.60 -9.75
C ALA A 110 -7.69 16.58 -10.00
N GLN A 111 -8.84 16.10 -10.47
CA GLN A 111 -10.03 16.92 -10.67
C GLN A 111 -10.60 17.49 -9.35
N TYR A 112 -10.52 16.71 -8.29
CA TYR A 112 -10.94 17.17 -6.97
C TYR A 112 -10.01 18.26 -6.44
N LEU A 113 -8.69 18.04 -6.53
CA LEU A 113 -7.67 19.02 -6.14
C LEU A 113 -7.77 20.32 -6.93
N GLU A 114 -8.00 20.24 -8.25
CA GLU A 114 -8.23 21.43 -9.09
C GLU A 114 -9.37 22.29 -8.55
N ARG A 115 -10.48 21.67 -8.15
CA ARG A 115 -11.63 22.40 -7.55
C ARG A 115 -11.27 23.06 -6.23
N LEU A 116 -10.52 22.38 -5.36
CA LEU A 116 -10.05 22.94 -4.09
C LEU A 116 -9.15 24.16 -4.32
N ILE A 117 -8.21 24.07 -5.27
CA ILE A 117 -7.31 25.18 -5.62
C ILE A 117 -8.13 26.38 -6.12
N LYS A 118 -9.07 26.16 -7.05
CA LYS A 118 -9.91 27.24 -7.60
C LYS A 118 -10.80 27.91 -6.55
N SER A 119 -11.22 27.18 -5.54
CA SER A 119 -12.05 27.74 -4.46
C SER A 119 -11.24 28.51 -3.41
N SER A 120 -9.92 28.34 -3.39
CA SER A 120 -9.01 29.01 -2.43
C SER A 120 -8.30 30.23 -2.99
N LEU A 121 -8.51 30.53 -4.27
CA LEU A 121 -8.01 31.75 -4.96
C LEU A 121 -9.04 32.88 -4.90
#